data_8d954490e31e6cc535669f52ecb45585
#
_entry.id   8d954490e31e6cc535669f52ecb45585
#
_cell.length_a   1.000
_cell.length_b   1.000
_cell.length_c   1.000
_cell.angle_alpha   90.00
_cell.angle_beta   90.00
_cell.angle_gamma   90.00
#
_symmetry.space_group_name_H-M   'P 1'
#
loop_
_entity.id
_entity.type
_entity.pdbx_description
1 polymer ?
#
loop_
_entity_poly.entity_id
_entity_poly.type
_entity_poly.pdbx_seq_one_letter_code
_entity_poly.pdbx_strand_id
1 'polypeptide(L)'
;MPALIASAPAKAILCGEHAVVYSSPAIAVPITQVKTSVRIQPWIQAPPGSVWIDAPDIHLSAARSDLPATHPLFVLLNLIESDLRRGPLPAFRMKITSTIPVASGLG
;
A
#
# COMPACT_ATOMS: atom_id res chain seq x y z
N MET A 1 12.53 14.66 12.29
CA MET A 1 11.13 14.71 11.86
C MET A 1 10.40 13.46 12.33
N PRO A 2 9.18 13.62 12.85
CA PRO A 2 8.40 12.46 13.28
C PRO A 2 7.97 11.61 12.07
N ALA A 3 7.86 10.30 12.31
CA ALA A 3 7.30 9.40 11.32
C ALA A 3 5.80 9.60 11.18
N LEU A 4 5.28 9.43 9.98
CA LEU A 4 3.85 9.41 9.72
C LEU A 4 3.38 7.96 9.70
N ILE A 5 2.24 7.70 10.33
CA ILE A 5 1.65 6.37 10.37
C ILE A 5 0.20 6.47 9.88
N ALA A 6 -0.13 5.61 8.93
CA ALA A 6 -1.49 5.45 8.45
C ALA A 6 -1.85 3.98 8.47
N SER A 7 -3.12 3.67 8.68
CA SER A 7 -3.59 2.29 8.69
C SER A 7 -4.96 2.17 8.03
N ALA A 8 -5.24 0.99 7.52
CA ALA A 8 -6.54 0.65 6.94
C ALA A 8 -6.95 -0.73 7.44
N PRO A 9 -8.24 -0.92 7.80
CA PRO A 9 -8.73 -2.22 8.22
C PRO A 9 -8.86 -3.18 7.05
N ALA A 10 -8.97 -4.47 7.36
CA ALA A 10 -9.36 -5.47 6.38
C ALA A 10 -10.84 -5.28 6.00
N LYS A 11 -11.27 -5.99 4.98
CA LYS A 11 -12.67 -6.00 4.55
C LYS A 11 -13.15 -7.42 4.35
N ALA A 12 -14.46 -7.61 4.48
CA ALA A 12 -15.11 -8.84 4.06
C ALA A 12 -16.28 -8.47 3.16
N ILE A 13 -16.45 -9.19 2.07
CA ILE A 13 -17.59 -9.02 1.17
C ILE A 13 -18.68 -10.00 1.61
N LEU A 14 -19.81 -9.46 2.11
CA LEU A 14 -20.92 -10.28 2.60
C LEU A 14 -21.68 -10.95 1.45
N CYS A 15 -21.85 -10.23 0.34
CA CYS A 15 -22.49 -10.76 -0.86
C CYS A 15 -22.13 -9.89 -2.05
N GLY A 16 -22.25 -10.48 -3.23
CA GLY A 16 -22.04 -9.74 -4.48
C GLY A 16 -20.62 -9.77 -5.00
N GLU A 17 -19.70 -10.58 -4.45
CA GLU A 17 -18.31 -10.64 -4.88
C GLU A 17 -18.16 -11.05 -6.35
N HIS A 18 -19.05 -11.91 -6.84
CA HIS A 18 -19.07 -12.26 -8.26
C HIS A 18 -19.89 -11.28 -9.09
N ALA A 19 -20.99 -10.79 -8.52
CA ALA A 19 -21.89 -9.90 -9.22
C ALA A 19 -21.27 -8.53 -9.51
N VAL A 20 -20.36 -8.04 -8.64
CA VAL A 20 -19.73 -6.74 -8.83
C VAL A 20 -18.86 -6.68 -10.09
N VAL A 21 -18.35 -7.81 -10.55
CA VAL A 21 -17.59 -7.91 -11.81
C VAL A 21 -18.47 -7.57 -13.01
N TYR A 22 -19.79 -7.75 -12.88
CA TYR A 22 -20.78 -7.46 -13.92
C TYR A 22 -21.55 -6.16 -13.62
N SER A 23 -20.93 -5.25 -12.89
CA SER A 23 -21.51 -3.94 -12.54
C SER A 23 -22.74 -4.03 -11.63
N SER A 24 -22.92 -5.13 -10.92
CA SER A 24 -23.95 -5.27 -9.90
C SER A 24 -23.40 -4.87 -8.53
N PRO A 25 -24.23 -4.36 -7.61
CA PRO A 25 -23.74 -3.94 -6.30
C PRO A 25 -23.28 -5.10 -5.44
N ALA A 26 -22.30 -4.82 -4.57
CA ALA A 26 -21.80 -5.74 -3.55
C ALA A 26 -21.85 -5.06 -2.19
N ILE A 27 -21.92 -5.84 -1.12
CA ILE A 27 -21.90 -5.33 0.25
C ILE A 27 -20.59 -5.78 0.90
N ALA A 28 -19.76 -4.81 1.28
CA ALA A 28 -18.52 -5.05 1.99
C ALA A 28 -18.58 -4.38 3.36
N VAL A 29 -17.94 -5.00 4.35
CA VAL A 29 -17.85 -4.45 5.70
C VAL A 29 -16.39 -4.39 6.12
N PRO A 30 -15.97 -3.36 6.88
CA PRO A 30 -14.63 -3.31 7.43
C PRO A 30 -14.49 -4.32 8.58
N ILE A 31 -13.32 -4.95 8.66
CA ILE A 31 -12.94 -5.84 9.75
C ILE A 31 -11.79 -5.16 10.49
N THR A 32 -12.09 -4.57 11.64
CA THR A 32 -11.14 -3.72 12.36
C THR A 32 -10.17 -4.50 13.25
N GLN A 33 -10.38 -5.80 13.46
CA GLN A 33 -9.47 -6.63 14.26
C GLN A 33 -8.13 -6.88 13.55
N VAL A 34 -8.11 -6.78 12.24
CA VAL A 34 -6.89 -6.92 11.44
C VAL A 34 -6.73 -5.71 10.52
N LYS A 35 -5.49 -5.29 10.31
CA LYS A 35 -5.24 -4.07 9.54
C LYS A 35 -3.87 -4.09 8.90
N THR A 36 -3.70 -3.27 7.87
CA THR A 36 -2.41 -2.94 7.29
C THR A 36 -2.01 -1.55 7.75
N SER A 37 -0.79 -1.40 8.21
CA SER A 37 -0.24 -0.13 8.66
C SER A 37 0.99 0.23 7.83
N VAL A 38 1.11 1.51 7.50
CA VAL A 38 2.25 2.04 6.77
C VAL A 38 2.90 3.12 7.63
N ARG A 39 4.21 2.98 7.86
CA ARG A 39 5.01 3.98 8.55
C ARG A 39 5.96 4.63 7.56
N ILE A 40 5.91 5.94 7.46
CA ILE A 40 6.73 6.72 6.53
C ILE A 40 7.69 7.59 7.33
N GLN A 41 8.99 7.50 7.00
CA GLN A 41 10.03 8.34 7.58
C GLN A 41 10.77 9.08 6.45
N PRO A 42 11.10 10.37 6.63
CA PRO A 42 11.91 11.08 5.65
C PRO A 42 13.26 10.39 5.43
N TRP A 43 13.70 10.36 4.20
CA TRP A 43 15.01 9.83 3.82
C TRP A 43 15.86 10.99 3.34
N ILE A 44 16.49 11.69 4.29
CA ILE A 44 17.14 12.96 4.06
C ILE A 44 18.33 12.85 3.10
N GLN A 45 19.03 11.72 3.12
CA GLN A 45 20.26 11.51 2.34
C GLN A 45 20.01 11.09 0.90
N ALA A 46 18.76 10.83 0.53
CA ALA A 46 18.44 10.35 -0.81
C ALA A 46 17.86 11.47 -1.68
N PRO A 47 18.07 11.40 -3.01
CA PRO A 47 17.47 12.39 -3.92
C PRO A 47 15.94 12.23 -4.00
N PRO A 48 15.20 13.29 -4.38
CA PRO A 48 13.75 13.20 -4.57
C PRO A 48 13.37 12.06 -5.51
N GLY A 49 12.24 11.41 -5.22
CA GLY A 49 11.79 10.25 -5.96
C GLY A 49 12.32 8.92 -5.45
N SER A 50 13.26 8.95 -4.51
CA SER A 50 13.80 7.73 -3.89
C SER A 50 12.86 7.23 -2.82
N VAL A 51 12.39 5.99 -2.96
CA VAL A 51 11.51 5.35 -1.99
C VAL A 51 12.09 3.98 -1.63
N TRP A 52 12.33 3.76 -0.36
CA TRP A 52 12.70 2.44 0.15
C TRP A 52 11.47 1.78 0.76
N ILE A 53 11.21 0.55 0.36
CA ILE A 53 10.04 -0.22 0.79
C ILE A 53 10.51 -1.41 1.61
N ASP A 54 9.98 -1.52 2.82
CA ASP A 54 10.20 -2.65 3.70
C ASP A 54 8.83 -3.24 4.07
N ALA A 55 8.55 -4.42 3.56
CA ALA A 55 7.30 -5.13 3.79
C ALA A 55 7.61 -6.56 4.25
N PRO A 56 7.95 -6.75 5.54
CA PRO A 56 8.39 -8.05 6.03
C PRO A 56 7.35 -9.17 5.87
N ASP A 57 6.08 -8.84 5.87
CA ASP A 57 5.01 -9.84 5.74
C ASP A 57 5.00 -10.53 4.36
N ILE A 58 5.61 -9.91 3.36
CA ILE A 58 5.76 -10.49 2.03
C ILE A 58 7.24 -10.64 1.64
N HIS A 59 8.14 -10.59 2.63
CA HIS A 59 9.59 -10.74 2.45
C HIS A 59 10.16 -9.75 1.44
N LEU A 60 9.64 -8.53 1.42
CA LEU A 60 10.09 -7.48 0.51
C LEU A 60 10.91 -6.45 1.27
N SER A 61 12.12 -6.17 0.77
CA SER A 61 12.97 -5.08 1.25
C SER A 61 13.79 -4.60 0.06
N ALA A 62 13.33 -3.53 -0.57
CA ALA A 62 13.93 -3.07 -1.82
C ALA A 62 13.64 -1.59 -2.06
N ALA A 63 14.46 -0.95 -2.89
CA ALA A 63 14.15 0.38 -3.40
C ALA A 63 13.06 0.31 -4.47
N ARG A 64 12.31 1.40 -4.61
CA ARG A 64 11.28 1.51 -5.65
C ARG A 64 11.81 1.17 -7.04
N SER A 65 13.03 1.64 -7.36
CA SER A 65 13.66 1.42 -8.66
C SER A 65 14.03 -0.04 -8.93
N ASP A 66 14.13 -0.86 -7.88
CA ASP A 66 14.45 -2.27 -8.01
C ASP A 66 13.21 -3.14 -8.21
N LEU A 67 12.02 -2.56 -8.11
CA LEU A 67 10.78 -3.29 -8.30
C LEU A 67 10.45 -3.39 -9.80
N PRO A 68 9.89 -4.54 -10.24
CA PRO A 68 9.41 -4.64 -11.62
C PRO A 68 8.24 -3.68 -11.87
N ALA A 69 8.09 -3.22 -13.10
CA ALA A 69 7.04 -2.27 -13.47
C ALA A 69 5.62 -2.81 -13.23
N THR A 70 5.48 -4.12 -13.14
CA THR A 70 4.20 -4.79 -12.86
C THR A 70 3.92 -4.99 -11.37
N HIS A 71 4.89 -4.68 -10.49
CA HIS A 71 4.68 -4.85 -9.06
C HIS A 71 3.60 -3.89 -8.55
N PRO A 72 2.62 -4.36 -7.77
CA PRO A 72 1.51 -3.51 -7.30
C PRO A 72 1.95 -2.24 -6.58
N LEU A 73 2.98 -2.33 -5.74
CA LEU A 73 3.50 -1.17 -5.02
C LEU A 73 4.16 -0.16 -5.94
N PHE A 74 4.86 -0.62 -6.98
CA PHE A 74 5.44 0.25 -7.98
C PHE A 74 4.35 1.02 -8.73
N VAL A 75 3.31 0.32 -9.17
CA VAL A 75 2.17 0.91 -9.86
C VAL A 75 1.47 1.94 -8.96
N LEU A 76 1.24 1.58 -7.70
CA LEU A 76 0.58 2.46 -6.74
C LEU A 76 1.35 3.76 -6.52
N LEU A 77 2.67 3.67 -6.33
CA LEU A 77 3.51 4.86 -6.12
C LEU A 77 3.51 5.75 -7.36
N ASN A 78 3.55 5.18 -8.55
CA ASN A 78 3.47 5.94 -9.78
C ASN A 78 2.13 6.65 -9.93
N LEU A 79 1.02 6.01 -9.56
CA LEU A 79 -0.30 6.62 -9.59
C LEU A 79 -0.40 7.79 -8.61
N ILE A 80 0.13 7.62 -7.40
CA ILE A 80 0.13 8.69 -6.39
C ILE A 80 0.94 9.88 -6.88
N GLU A 81 2.13 9.63 -7.42
CA GLU A 81 3.00 10.69 -7.94
C GLU A 81 2.33 11.46 -9.07
N SER A 82 1.66 10.76 -9.96
CA SER A 82 0.91 11.35 -11.06
C SER A 82 -0.29 12.17 -10.57
N ASP A 83 -1.00 11.65 -9.57
CA ASP A 83 -2.21 12.29 -9.03
C ASP A 83 -1.90 13.59 -8.28
N LEU A 84 -0.80 13.62 -7.54
CA LEU A 84 -0.41 14.80 -6.77
C LEU A 84 0.07 15.96 -7.66
N ARG A 85 0.58 15.68 -8.84
CA ARG A 85 1.01 16.68 -9.84
C ARG A 85 2.00 17.73 -9.30
N ARG A 86 2.82 17.33 -8.33
CA ARG A 86 3.81 18.22 -7.69
C ARG A 86 5.25 17.84 -8.02
N GLY A 87 5.45 17.09 -9.11
CA GLY A 87 6.76 16.55 -9.46
C GLY A 87 7.04 15.24 -8.73
N PRO A 88 8.31 14.86 -8.61
CA PRO A 88 8.65 13.58 -7.97
C PRO A 88 8.26 13.57 -6.50
N LEU A 89 7.97 12.37 -5.99
CA LEU A 89 7.72 12.18 -4.55
C LEU A 89 8.97 12.57 -3.76
N PRO A 90 8.82 13.12 -2.55
CA PRO A 90 9.98 13.32 -1.67
C PRO A 90 10.59 11.95 -1.33
N ALA A 91 11.90 11.95 -1.04
CA ALA A 91 12.56 10.72 -0.63
C ALA A 91 12.08 10.29 0.74
N PHE A 92 11.66 9.03 0.88
CA PHE A 92 11.21 8.48 2.16
C PHE A 92 11.44 6.98 2.23
N ARG A 93 11.43 6.48 3.46
CA ARG A 93 11.43 5.05 3.75
C ARG A 93 10.04 4.68 4.22
N MET A 94 9.52 3.58 3.70
CA MET A 94 8.19 3.10 3.99
C MET A 94 8.26 1.69 4.56
N LYS A 95 7.67 1.47 5.73
CA LYS A 95 7.52 0.15 6.32
C LYS A 95 6.05 -0.22 6.32
N ILE A 96 5.74 -1.35 5.71
CA ILE A 96 4.37 -1.86 5.62
C ILE A 96 4.28 -3.10 6.49
N THR A 97 3.38 -3.07 7.47
CA THR A 97 3.10 -4.22 8.33
C THR A 97 1.62 -4.53 8.27
N SER A 98 1.28 -5.80 8.33
CA SER A 98 -0.12 -6.22 8.21
C SER A 98 -0.41 -7.38 9.16
N THR A 99 -1.54 -7.30 9.84
CA THR A 99 -2.09 -8.43 10.58
C THR A 99 -3.13 -9.18 9.74
N ILE A 100 -3.38 -8.71 8.51
CA ILE A 100 -4.28 -9.39 7.58
C ILE A 100 -3.55 -10.61 7.00
N PRO A 101 -4.10 -11.84 7.14
CA PRO A 101 -3.46 -13.00 6.54
C PRO A 101 -3.36 -12.87 5.02
N VAL A 102 -2.20 -13.25 4.47
CA VAL A 102 -1.97 -13.21 3.02
C VAL A 102 -2.93 -14.18 2.33
N ALA A 103 -3.50 -13.74 1.20
CA ALA A 103 -4.43 -14.55 0.39
C ALA A 103 -5.68 -15.02 1.15
N SER A 104 -6.10 -14.28 2.18
CA SER A 104 -7.29 -14.61 2.96
C SER A 104 -8.59 -14.05 2.37
N GLY A 105 -8.51 -13.20 1.35
CA GLY A 105 -9.67 -12.51 0.80
C GLY A 105 -10.12 -11.30 1.62
N LEU A 106 -9.41 -10.94 2.67
CA LEU A 106 -9.76 -9.83 3.58
C LEU A 106 -9.10 -8.50 3.23
N GLY A 107 -8.22 -8.47 2.28
CA GLY A 107 -7.48 -7.25 2.02
C GLY A 107 -7.32 -6.83 0.60
#